data_f43d042af20cc7c137555543640a21f9
#
_entry.id   f43d042af20cc7c137555543640a21f9
#
_cell.length_a   1.000
_cell.length_b   1.000
_cell.length_c   1.000
_cell.angle_alpha   90.00
_cell.angle_beta   90.00
_cell.angle_gamma   90.00
#
_symmetry.space_group_name_H-M   'P 1'
#
loop_
_entity.id
_entity.type
_entity.pdbx_description
1 polymer ?
#
loop_
_entity_poly.entity_id
_entity_poly.type
_entity_poly.pdbx_seq_one_letter_code
_entity_poly.pdbx_strand_id
1 'polypeptide(L)'
;MIERNQLEQLFPGLEEGLYDELIKYGEVKEVPAGTTMLKIGQTIRFTMLVMEGIVKLYQEDDEGNEFFIYHIQPGQACAVSMVCAYQHESSNVMARALTDVTVLTIPLQYMDKWLSGYKSWHYFVIRTYRARYDELLKTINEIAFKNMDERLEFYLKAQVKQFGRQVKLTHQDIASDLNSSREVISRLMKKMEKNGWIVINRNSFEWIRD
;
A
#
# COMPACT_ATOMS: atom_id res chain seq x y z
N MET A 1 17.73 -6.68 15.24
CA MET A 1 17.00 -6.59 16.54
C MET A 1 16.17 -5.32 16.46
N ILE A 2 14.91 -5.37 16.83
CA ILE A 2 14.01 -4.20 16.76
C ILE A 2 14.37 -3.25 17.90
N GLU A 3 14.60 -1.98 17.61
CA GLU A 3 14.78 -0.96 18.63
C GLU A 3 13.42 -0.37 19.02
N ARG A 4 13.18 -0.25 20.33
CA ARG A 4 11.95 0.30 20.88
C ARG A 4 11.65 1.70 20.35
N ASN A 5 12.67 2.57 20.33
CA ASN A 5 12.55 3.95 19.83
C ASN A 5 12.03 4.01 18.38
N GLN A 6 12.44 3.06 17.53
CA GLN A 6 11.96 2.98 16.15
C GLN A 6 10.46 2.63 16.08
N LEU A 7 10.02 1.69 16.93
CA LEU A 7 8.59 1.34 17.01
C LEU A 7 7.74 2.50 17.52
N GLU A 8 8.21 3.23 18.53
CA GLU A 8 7.51 4.38 19.11
C GLU A 8 7.37 5.53 18.09
N GLN A 9 8.37 5.74 17.25
CA GLN A 9 8.34 6.75 16.18
C GLN A 9 7.39 6.37 15.05
N LEU A 10 7.40 5.09 14.62
CA LEU A 10 6.59 4.60 13.50
C LEU A 10 5.14 4.34 13.89
N PHE A 11 4.91 3.84 15.08
CA PHE A 11 3.59 3.46 15.59
C PHE A 11 3.28 4.18 16.91
N PRO A 12 3.18 5.52 16.91
CA PRO A 12 3.02 6.29 18.14
C PRO A 12 1.67 6.01 18.81
N GLY A 13 1.69 6.09 20.15
CA GLY A 13 0.49 6.01 20.98
C GLY A 13 0.02 4.59 21.27
N LEU A 14 0.85 3.57 21.04
CA LEU A 14 0.62 2.23 21.58
C LEU A 14 0.98 2.20 23.07
N GLU A 15 0.36 1.28 23.83
CA GLU A 15 0.66 1.08 25.24
C GLU A 15 2.04 0.46 25.44
N GLU A 16 2.73 0.84 26.52
CA GLU A 16 4.09 0.39 26.85
C GLU A 16 4.26 -1.14 26.76
N GLY A 17 3.34 -1.89 27.40
CA GLY A 17 3.36 -3.34 27.37
C GLY A 17 3.15 -3.94 25.97
N LEU A 18 2.52 -3.22 25.06
CA LEU A 18 2.36 -3.66 23.68
C LEU A 18 3.66 -3.53 22.88
N TYR A 19 4.44 -2.47 23.08
CA TYR A 19 5.78 -2.40 22.48
C TYR A 19 6.67 -3.55 22.92
N ASP A 20 6.62 -3.94 24.20
CA ASP A 20 7.37 -5.08 24.72
C ASP A 20 6.93 -6.41 24.07
N GLU A 21 5.62 -6.58 23.87
CA GLU A 21 5.09 -7.76 23.17
C GLU A 21 5.43 -7.73 21.65
N LEU A 22 5.41 -6.58 20.99
CA LEU A 22 5.85 -6.42 19.59
C LEU A 22 7.33 -6.81 19.42
N ILE A 23 8.19 -6.37 20.33
CA ILE A 23 9.62 -6.73 20.32
C ILE A 23 9.82 -8.23 20.59
N LYS A 24 9.05 -8.78 21.51
CA LYS A 24 9.19 -10.18 21.94
C LYS A 24 8.69 -11.18 20.90
N TYR A 25 7.58 -10.90 20.23
CA TYR A 25 6.89 -11.85 19.35
C TYR A 25 6.96 -11.49 17.87
N GLY A 26 7.38 -10.28 17.56
CA GLY A 26 7.57 -9.82 16.19
C GLY A 26 8.89 -10.28 15.61
N GLU A 27 8.90 -10.55 14.32
CA GLU A 27 10.09 -10.91 13.54
C GLU A 27 10.30 -9.88 12.43
N VAL A 28 11.49 -9.28 12.39
CA VAL A 28 11.86 -8.35 11.30
C VAL A 28 12.24 -9.18 10.07
N LYS A 29 11.67 -8.79 8.93
CA LYS A 29 12.01 -9.37 7.62
C LYS A 29 12.35 -8.27 6.65
N GLU A 30 13.46 -8.46 5.95
CA GLU A 30 13.87 -7.65 4.81
C GLU A 30 13.40 -8.32 3.53
N VAL A 31 12.78 -7.55 2.66
CA VAL A 31 12.18 -8.04 1.42
C VAL A 31 12.69 -7.17 0.28
N PRO A 32 13.43 -7.73 -0.69
CA PRO A 32 13.93 -6.99 -1.83
C PRO A 32 12.81 -6.42 -2.72
N ALA A 33 13.07 -5.30 -3.34
CA ALA A 33 12.19 -4.69 -4.34
C ALA A 33 11.77 -5.70 -5.43
N GLY A 34 10.50 -5.62 -5.86
CA GLY A 34 9.91 -6.53 -6.84
C GLY A 34 9.38 -7.85 -6.28
N THR A 35 9.67 -8.19 -5.02
CA THR A 35 9.23 -9.44 -4.42
C THR A 35 7.73 -9.45 -4.17
N THR A 36 7.04 -10.51 -4.60
CA THR A 36 5.63 -10.76 -4.23
C THR A 36 5.57 -11.29 -2.80
N MET A 37 4.98 -10.52 -1.91
CA MET A 37 4.87 -10.81 -0.47
C MET A 37 3.60 -11.58 -0.11
N LEU A 38 2.53 -11.41 -0.88
CA LEU A 38 1.23 -12.05 -0.68
C LEU A 38 0.59 -12.34 -2.03
N LYS A 39 -0.03 -13.52 -2.16
CA LYS A 39 -0.75 -13.96 -3.36
C LYS A 39 -2.23 -14.19 -3.06
N ILE A 40 -3.08 -14.01 -4.08
CA ILE A 40 -4.49 -14.43 -4.02
C ILE A 40 -4.56 -15.92 -3.67
N GLY A 41 -5.49 -16.30 -2.81
CA GLY A 41 -5.67 -17.68 -2.33
C GLY A 41 -4.66 -18.13 -1.27
N GLN A 42 -3.63 -17.34 -0.97
CA GLN A 42 -2.65 -17.67 0.06
C GLN A 42 -3.26 -17.50 1.46
N THR A 43 -3.12 -18.52 2.31
CA THR A 43 -3.49 -18.43 3.72
C THR A 43 -2.56 -17.45 4.44
N ILE A 44 -3.16 -16.47 5.11
CA ILE A 44 -2.42 -15.47 5.89
C ILE A 44 -2.09 -16.07 7.26
N ARG A 45 -0.83 -16.01 7.65
CA ARG A 45 -0.33 -16.52 8.96
C ARG A 45 0.24 -15.43 9.85
N PHE A 46 0.46 -14.25 9.28
CA PHE A 46 1.08 -13.12 9.96
C PHE A 46 0.36 -11.85 9.56
N THR A 47 0.22 -10.91 10.50
CA THR A 47 0.03 -9.51 10.11
C THR A 47 1.39 -8.86 9.93
N MET A 48 1.47 -7.80 9.09
CA MET A 48 2.71 -7.06 8.90
C MET A 48 2.53 -5.58 9.16
N LEU A 49 3.50 -5.02 9.85
CA LEU A 49 3.70 -3.60 10.05
C LEU A 49 4.89 -3.18 9.17
N VAL A 50 4.72 -2.18 8.31
CA VAL A 50 5.80 -1.68 7.46
C VAL A 50 6.65 -0.72 8.27
N MET A 51 7.94 -1.02 8.35
CA MET A 51 8.94 -0.21 9.05
C MET A 51 9.70 0.70 8.07
N GLU A 52 10.02 0.17 6.88
CA GLU A 52 10.72 0.90 5.82
C GLU A 52 10.23 0.43 4.46
N GLY A 53 10.37 1.30 3.45
CA GLY A 53 9.99 1.00 2.09
C GLY A 53 8.49 1.10 1.83
N ILE A 54 8.06 0.61 0.67
CA ILE A 54 6.70 0.75 0.16
C ILE A 54 6.20 -0.58 -0.38
N VAL A 55 5.00 -1.00 0.06
CA VAL A 55 4.31 -2.19 -0.43
C VAL A 55 3.09 -1.77 -1.24
N LYS A 56 2.96 -2.27 -2.48
CA LYS A 56 1.78 -2.12 -3.34
C LYS A 56 0.79 -3.24 -3.04
N LEU A 57 -0.47 -2.89 -2.76
CA LEU A 57 -1.59 -3.82 -2.79
C LEU A 57 -2.37 -3.64 -4.09
N TYR A 58 -2.72 -4.77 -4.73
CA TYR A 58 -3.43 -4.80 -5.98
C TYR A 58 -4.24 -6.10 -6.11
N GLN A 59 -5.23 -6.09 -6.97
CA GLN A 59 -5.87 -7.30 -7.47
C GLN A 59 -5.34 -7.61 -8.87
N GLU A 60 -5.41 -8.89 -9.24
CA GLU A 60 -5.04 -9.38 -10.57
C GLU A 60 -6.22 -10.18 -11.11
N ASP A 61 -6.64 -9.88 -12.33
CA ASP A 61 -7.68 -10.64 -13.00
C ASP A 61 -7.12 -11.91 -13.69
N ASP A 62 -8.00 -12.72 -14.27
CA ASP A 62 -7.62 -13.99 -14.94
C ASP A 62 -6.72 -13.76 -16.17
N GLU A 63 -6.64 -12.55 -16.71
CA GLU A 63 -5.78 -12.16 -17.84
C GLU A 63 -4.43 -11.59 -17.37
N GLY A 64 -4.22 -11.45 -16.07
CA GLY A 64 -3.00 -10.88 -15.47
C GLY A 64 -2.96 -9.36 -15.43
N ASN A 65 -4.10 -8.68 -15.64
CA ASN A 65 -4.16 -7.23 -15.47
C ASN A 65 -4.23 -6.87 -13.99
N GLU A 66 -3.38 -5.91 -13.59
CA GLU A 66 -3.31 -5.45 -12.20
C GLU A 66 -4.26 -4.28 -11.97
N PHE A 67 -5.12 -4.38 -10.96
CA PHE A 67 -5.91 -3.26 -10.45
C PHE A 67 -5.32 -2.77 -9.13
N PHE A 68 -4.73 -1.57 -9.16
CA PHE A 68 -4.16 -0.93 -7.99
C PHE A 68 -5.21 -0.62 -6.93
N ILE A 69 -4.94 -0.97 -5.67
CA ILE A 69 -5.81 -0.68 -4.55
C ILE A 69 -5.20 0.44 -3.69
N TYR A 70 -4.05 0.21 -3.05
CA TYR A 70 -3.33 1.20 -2.26
C TYR A 70 -1.87 0.80 -2.00
N HIS A 71 -1.11 1.77 -1.46
CA HIS A 71 0.22 1.51 -0.91
C HIS A 71 0.17 1.40 0.62
N ILE A 72 1.04 0.55 1.19
CA ILE A 72 1.34 0.54 2.62
C ILE A 72 2.71 1.19 2.79
N GLN A 73 2.77 2.20 3.65
CA GLN A 73 3.94 3.01 3.95
C GLN A 73 4.48 2.69 5.36
N PRO A 74 5.71 3.16 5.71
CA PRO A 74 6.21 3.08 7.06
C PRO A 74 5.21 3.65 8.09
N GLY A 75 5.06 2.94 9.22
CA GLY A 75 4.07 3.26 10.25
C GLY A 75 2.65 2.76 9.95
N GLN A 76 2.46 2.03 8.87
CA GLN A 76 1.17 1.45 8.50
C GLN A 76 1.20 -0.09 8.55
N ALA A 77 0.01 -0.68 8.65
CA ALA A 77 -0.19 -2.12 8.66
C ALA A 77 -1.04 -2.58 7.47
N CYS A 78 -0.89 -3.85 7.13
CA CYS A 78 -1.76 -4.50 6.15
C CYS A 78 -3.13 -4.81 6.78
N ALA A 79 -4.16 -4.02 6.45
CA ALA A 79 -5.51 -4.23 6.96
C ALA A 79 -6.04 -5.65 6.65
N VAL A 80 -5.79 -6.16 5.44
CA VAL A 80 -6.23 -7.50 5.02
C VAL A 80 -5.66 -8.56 5.96
N SER A 81 -4.36 -8.49 6.29
CA SER A 81 -3.74 -9.47 7.19
C SER A 81 -4.29 -9.40 8.62
N MET A 82 -4.79 -8.25 9.06
CA MET A 82 -5.36 -8.08 10.40
C MET A 82 -6.74 -8.73 10.57
N VAL A 83 -7.56 -8.80 9.50
CA VAL A 83 -8.90 -9.40 9.56
C VAL A 83 -8.87 -10.89 9.24
N CYS A 84 -8.09 -11.30 8.24
CA CYS A 84 -7.97 -12.71 7.90
C CYS A 84 -7.41 -13.54 9.07
N ALA A 85 -6.82 -12.88 10.07
CA ALA A 85 -6.44 -13.46 11.35
C ALA A 85 -7.60 -14.15 12.06
N TYR A 86 -8.79 -13.56 12.00
CA TYR A 86 -9.96 -14.00 12.77
C TYR A 86 -10.67 -15.21 12.15
N GLN A 87 -10.61 -15.40 10.83
CA GLN A 87 -11.41 -16.40 10.13
C GLN A 87 -10.60 -17.45 9.35
N HIS A 88 -9.27 -17.48 9.45
CA HIS A 88 -8.40 -18.33 8.64
C HIS A 88 -8.63 -18.21 7.13
N GLU A 89 -9.05 -17.03 6.69
CA GLU A 89 -9.34 -16.76 5.28
C GLU A 89 -8.08 -16.66 4.44
N SER A 90 -8.21 -17.00 3.18
CA SER A 90 -7.18 -16.74 2.18
C SER A 90 -7.24 -15.29 1.69
N SER A 91 -6.10 -14.76 1.24
CA SER A 91 -6.04 -13.43 0.66
C SER A 91 -6.82 -13.35 -0.65
N ASN A 92 -7.57 -12.29 -0.83
CA ASN A 92 -8.18 -11.90 -2.10
C ASN A 92 -7.41 -10.76 -2.81
N VAL A 93 -6.21 -10.44 -2.33
CA VAL A 93 -5.35 -9.40 -2.89
C VAL A 93 -3.92 -9.89 -3.02
N MET A 94 -3.17 -9.24 -3.92
CA MET A 94 -1.73 -9.38 -4.07
C MET A 94 -1.02 -8.28 -3.29
N ALA A 95 0.19 -8.58 -2.79
CA ALA A 95 1.09 -7.57 -2.23
C ALA A 95 2.49 -7.72 -2.82
N ARG A 96 3.09 -6.61 -3.29
CA ARG A 96 4.44 -6.56 -3.87
C ARG A 96 5.26 -5.44 -3.24
N ALA A 97 6.50 -5.73 -2.90
CA ALA A 97 7.49 -4.73 -2.48
C ALA A 97 7.85 -3.84 -3.68
N LEU A 98 7.61 -2.53 -3.62
CA LEU A 98 8.01 -1.58 -4.69
C LEU A 98 9.45 -1.10 -4.53
N THR A 99 9.91 -1.01 -3.30
CA THR A 99 11.28 -0.70 -2.91
C THR A 99 11.81 -1.87 -2.09
N ASP A 100 13.05 -1.82 -1.62
CA ASP A 100 13.47 -2.68 -0.52
C ASP A 100 12.61 -2.32 0.70
N VAL A 101 12.05 -3.33 1.35
CA VAL A 101 11.05 -3.18 2.43
C VAL A 101 11.53 -3.91 3.68
N THR A 102 11.46 -3.21 4.80
CA THR A 102 11.59 -3.83 6.12
C THR A 102 10.21 -3.92 6.76
N VAL A 103 9.79 -5.12 7.14
CA VAL A 103 8.51 -5.36 7.83
C VAL A 103 8.72 -6.04 9.16
N LEU A 104 7.88 -5.68 10.13
CA LEU A 104 7.69 -6.44 11.35
C LEU A 104 6.50 -7.38 11.15
N THR A 105 6.75 -8.69 11.11
CA THR A 105 5.72 -9.71 11.01
C THR A 105 5.32 -10.21 12.39
N ILE A 106 4.02 -10.33 12.63
CA ILE A 106 3.45 -10.74 13.92
C ILE A 106 2.55 -11.95 13.68
N PRO A 107 2.80 -13.10 14.37
CA PRO A 107 1.93 -14.26 14.25
C PRO A 107 0.49 -13.94 14.66
N LEU A 108 -0.48 -14.42 13.86
CA LEU A 108 -1.91 -14.11 14.05
C LEU A 108 -2.46 -14.58 15.40
N GLN A 109 -1.86 -15.58 16.02
CA GLN A 109 -2.28 -16.09 17.33
C GLN A 109 -2.27 -15.03 18.45
N TYR A 110 -1.53 -13.92 18.28
CA TYR A 110 -1.49 -12.83 19.25
C TYR A 110 -2.57 -11.77 19.03
N MET A 111 -3.22 -11.76 17.86
CA MET A 111 -4.16 -10.70 17.48
C MET A 111 -5.33 -10.59 18.43
N ASP A 112 -6.00 -11.70 18.75
CA ASP A 112 -7.17 -11.71 19.64
C ASP A 112 -6.80 -11.25 21.07
N LYS A 113 -5.68 -11.72 21.57
CA LYS A 113 -5.16 -11.31 22.87
C LYS A 113 -4.90 -9.81 22.91
N TRP A 114 -4.28 -9.26 21.85
CA TRP A 114 -3.94 -7.84 21.81
C TRP A 114 -5.18 -6.96 21.56
N LEU A 115 -6.12 -7.41 20.73
CA LEU A 115 -7.37 -6.69 20.51
C LEU A 115 -8.20 -6.54 21.79
N SER A 116 -8.19 -7.55 22.65
CA SER A 116 -8.90 -7.51 23.94
C SER A 116 -8.10 -6.89 25.08
N GLY A 117 -6.76 -6.99 25.03
CA GLY A 117 -5.88 -6.57 26.12
C GLY A 117 -5.36 -5.14 26.01
N TYR A 118 -5.24 -4.60 24.80
CA TYR A 118 -4.65 -3.26 24.58
C TYR A 118 -5.62 -2.37 23.79
N LYS A 119 -6.14 -1.32 24.44
CA LYS A 119 -7.03 -0.35 23.78
C LYS A 119 -6.35 0.38 22.62
N SER A 120 -5.06 0.68 22.77
CA SER A 120 -4.27 1.33 21.73
C SER A 120 -4.16 0.47 20.45
N TRP A 121 -4.02 -0.85 20.60
CA TRP A 121 -4.03 -1.78 19.46
C TRP A 121 -5.40 -1.84 18.79
N HIS A 122 -6.44 -1.93 19.58
CA HIS A 122 -7.81 -1.88 19.06
C HIS A 122 -8.06 -0.61 18.22
N TYR A 123 -7.68 0.56 18.75
CA TYR A 123 -7.81 1.83 18.00
C TYR A 123 -6.90 1.88 16.77
N PHE A 124 -5.70 1.32 16.83
CA PHE A 124 -4.80 1.24 15.69
C PHE A 124 -5.42 0.42 14.56
N VAL A 125 -5.98 -0.76 14.88
CA VAL A 125 -6.66 -1.63 13.92
C VAL A 125 -7.86 -0.92 13.28
N ILE A 126 -8.75 -0.31 14.10
CA ILE A 126 -9.92 0.42 13.59
C ILE A 126 -9.51 1.60 12.70
N ARG A 127 -8.49 2.38 13.10
CA ARG A 127 -7.98 3.49 12.27
C ARG A 127 -7.40 3.00 10.95
N THR A 128 -6.69 1.88 10.96
CA THR A 128 -6.17 1.26 9.74
C THR A 128 -7.30 0.90 8.79
N TYR A 129 -8.38 0.27 9.30
CA TYR A 129 -9.56 -0.05 8.49
C TYR A 129 -10.26 1.18 7.96
N ARG A 130 -10.48 2.18 8.81
CA ARG A 130 -11.11 3.43 8.39
C ARG A 130 -10.33 4.10 7.27
N ALA A 131 -9.00 4.16 7.36
CA ALA A 131 -8.16 4.73 6.32
C ALA A 131 -8.33 3.97 4.98
N ARG A 132 -8.40 2.63 5.02
CA ARG A 132 -8.64 1.81 3.82
C ARG A 132 -10.03 2.01 3.25
N TYR A 133 -11.05 2.10 4.10
CA TYR A 133 -12.42 2.40 3.67
C TYR A 133 -12.51 3.78 3.00
N ASP A 134 -11.89 4.81 3.57
CA ASP A 134 -11.86 6.15 2.99
C ASP A 134 -11.13 6.17 1.63
N GLU A 135 -10.04 5.40 1.48
CA GLU A 135 -9.35 5.23 0.19
C GLU A 135 -10.22 4.50 -0.83
N LEU A 136 -10.93 3.44 -0.43
CA LEU A 136 -11.85 2.71 -1.30
C LEU A 136 -12.97 3.63 -1.80
N LEU A 137 -13.57 4.44 -0.93
CA LEU A 137 -14.59 5.41 -1.33
C LEU A 137 -14.05 6.43 -2.33
N LYS A 138 -12.81 6.91 -2.15
CA LYS A 138 -12.16 7.81 -3.13
C LYS A 138 -12.00 7.11 -4.48
N THR A 139 -11.52 5.87 -4.49
CA THR A 139 -11.35 5.09 -5.72
C THR A 139 -12.69 4.88 -6.44
N ILE A 140 -13.75 4.53 -5.70
CA ILE A 140 -15.10 4.39 -6.26
C ILE A 140 -15.57 5.69 -6.88
N ASN A 141 -15.40 6.82 -6.19
CA ASN A 141 -15.76 8.14 -6.72
C ASN A 141 -14.97 8.47 -7.99
N GLU A 142 -13.67 8.17 -8.02
CA GLU A 142 -12.84 8.37 -9.21
C GLU A 142 -13.35 7.56 -10.41
N ILE A 143 -13.73 6.31 -10.19
CA ILE A 143 -14.26 5.43 -11.24
C ILE A 143 -15.66 5.88 -11.69
N ALA A 144 -16.53 6.22 -10.74
CA ALA A 144 -17.94 6.50 -11.00
C ALA A 144 -18.20 7.90 -11.58
N PHE A 145 -17.41 8.90 -11.19
CA PHE A 145 -17.72 10.30 -11.47
C PHE A 145 -16.65 11.05 -12.27
N LYS A 146 -15.47 10.45 -12.50
CA LYS A 146 -14.40 11.10 -13.25
C LYS A 146 -14.12 10.38 -14.58
N ASN A 147 -13.85 11.18 -15.60
CA ASN A 147 -13.35 10.66 -16.87
C ASN A 147 -11.88 10.20 -16.74
N MET A 148 -11.34 9.49 -17.74
CA MET A 148 -9.99 8.94 -17.68
C MET A 148 -8.90 10.02 -17.50
N ASP A 149 -9.11 11.24 -18.00
CA ASP A 149 -8.18 12.36 -17.85
C ASP A 149 -8.01 12.72 -16.36
N GLU A 150 -9.12 12.85 -15.64
CA GLU A 150 -9.15 13.19 -14.23
C GLU A 150 -8.63 12.05 -13.33
N ARG A 151 -8.97 10.80 -13.69
CA ARG A 151 -8.44 9.61 -13.01
C ARG A 151 -6.92 9.54 -13.11
N LEU A 152 -6.38 9.78 -14.31
CA LEU A 152 -4.94 9.83 -14.54
C LEU A 152 -4.27 10.95 -13.73
N GLU A 153 -4.82 12.17 -13.76
CA GLU A 153 -4.28 13.29 -12.97
C GLU A 153 -4.22 12.96 -11.46
N PHE A 154 -5.32 12.43 -10.93
CA PHE A 154 -5.39 12.04 -9.52
C PHE A 154 -4.36 10.97 -9.17
N TYR A 155 -4.24 9.92 -9.99
CA TYR A 155 -3.26 8.85 -9.81
C TYR A 155 -1.82 9.39 -9.81
N LEU A 156 -1.46 10.21 -10.80
CA LEU A 156 -0.10 10.77 -10.90
C LEU A 156 0.23 11.67 -9.69
N LYS A 157 -0.73 12.49 -9.22
CA LYS A 157 -0.56 13.28 -7.99
C LYS A 157 -0.33 12.41 -6.76
N ALA A 158 -1.01 11.28 -6.64
CA ALA A 158 -0.80 10.34 -5.55
C ALA A 158 0.62 9.73 -5.60
N GLN A 159 1.10 9.38 -6.79
CA GLN A 159 2.47 8.87 -6.98
C GLN A 159 3.52 9.93 -6.63
N VAL A 160 3.31 11.18 -7.08
CA VAL A 160 4.20 12.32 -6.77
C VAL A 160 4.26 12.60 -5.27
N LYS A 161 3.13 12.52 -4.58
CA LYS A 161 3.08 12.68 -3.11
C LYS A 161 3.93 11.63 -2.39
N GLN A 162 4.04 10.44 -2.95
CA GLN A 162 4.71 9.30 -2.35
C GLN A 162 6.19 9.21 -2.71
N PHE A 163 6.54 9.45 -3.97
CA PHE A 163 7.87 9.23 -4.52
C PHE A 163 8.63 10.52 -4.85
N GLY A 164 8.01 11.69 -4.64
CA GLY A 164 8.55 12.98 -5.07
C GLY A 164 8.21 13.31 -6.53
N ARG A 165 8.69 14.47 -7.01
CA ARG A 165 8.32 14.99 -8.34
C ARG A 165 8.79 14.10 -9.52
N GLN A 166 9.85 13.30 -9.34
CA GLN A 166 10.34 12.36 -10.35
C GLN A 166 9.88 10.94 -10.01
N VAL A 167 8.99 10.38 -10.82
CA VAL A 167 8.38 9.07 -10.59
C VAL A 167 8.79 8.10 -11.70
N LYS A 168 9.35 6.95 -11.32
CA LYS A 168 9.74 5.87 -12.23
C LYS A 168 8.56 4.93 -12.48
N LEU A 169 7.75 5.24 -13.48
CA LEU A 169 6.63 4.43 -13.96
C LEU A 169 6.60 4.49 -15.50
N THR A 170 6.35 3.35 -16.12
CA THR A 170 6.09 3.29 -17.56
C THR A 170 4.61 3.57 -17.85
N HIS A 171 4.28 3.92 -19.09
CA HIS A 171 2.88 4.03 -19.51
C HIS A 171 2.11 2.72 -19.36
N GLN A 172 2.81 1.57 -19.41
CA GLN A 172 2.20 0.26 -19.21
C GLN A 172 1.83 0.06 -17.72
N ASP A 173 2.72 0.43 -16.78
CA ASP A 173 2.44 0.34 -15.35
C ASP A 173 1.23 1.19 -14.98
N ILE A 174 1.19 2.44 -15.49
CA ILE A 174 0.07 3.37 -15.28
C ILE A 174 -1.23 2.81 -15.88
N ALA A 175 -1.16 2.21 -17.07
CA ALA A 175 -2.31 1.63 -17.74
C ALA A 175 -2.87 0.44 -16.93
N SER A 176 -2.01 -0.44 -16.44
CA SER A 176 -2.38 -1.55 -15.57
C SER A 176 -3.04 -1.06 -14.29
N ASP A 177 -2.43 -0.09 -13.60
CA ASP A 177 -2.96 0.44 -12.34
C ASP A 177 -4.31 1.17 -12.50
N LEU A 178 -4.58 1.76 -13.67
CA LEU A 178 -5.83 2.46 -13.97
C LEU A 178 -6.86 1.60 -14.72
N ASN A 179 -6.56 0.33 -14.93
CA ASN A 179 -7.38 -0.57 -15.75
C ASN A 179 -7.77 0.07 -17.09
N SER A 180 -6.75 0.45 -17.87
CA SER A 180 -6.86 1.16 -19.14
C SER A 180 -5.86 0.62 -20.16
N SER A 181 -5.98 0.99 -21.43
CA SER A 181 -4.97 0.61 -22.43
C SER A 181 -3.77 1.57 -22.39
N ARG A 182 -2.58 1.02 -22.72
CA ARG A 182 -1.35 1.81 -22.85
C ARG A 182 -1.49 2.95 -23.84
N GLU A 183 -2.25 2.75 -24.93
CA GLU A 183 -2.50 3.77 -25.95
C GLU A 183 -3.27 4.96 -25.40
N VAL A 184 -4.32 4.69 -24.60
CA VAL A 184 -5.12 5.73 -23.92
C VAL A 184 -4.24 6.51 -22.95
N ILE A 185 -3.49 5.85 -22.09
CA ILE A 185 -2.57 6.49 -21.15
C ILE A 185 -1.51 7.31 -21.89
N SER A 186 -0.90 6.76 -22.93
CA SER A 186 0.12 7.47 -23.72
C SER A 186 -0.42 8.74 -24.35
N ARG A 187 -1.65 8.72 -24.86
CA ARG A 187 -2.32 9.91 -25.42
C ARG A 187 -2.58 10.97 -24.34
N LEU A 188 -3.05 10.54 -23.18
CA LEU A 188 -3.37 11.46 -22.08
C LEU A 188 -2.11 12.05 -21.44
N MET A 189 -1.07 11.26 -21.24
CA MET A 189 0.22 11.75 -20.76
C MET A 189 0.81 12.81 -21.70
N LYS A 190 0.77 12.58 -23.03
CA LYS A 190 1.17 13.59 -24.02
C LYS A 190 0.34 14.86 -23.97
N LYS A 191 -0.97 14.75 -23.69
CA LYS A 191 -1.84 15.91 -23.48
C LYS A 191 -1.42 16.71 -22.25
N MET A 192 -1.11 16.03 -21.14
CA MET A 192 -0.63 16.67 -19.90
C MET A 192 0.74 17.34 -20.11
N GLU A 193 1.65 16.69 -20.84
CA GLU A 193 2.95 17.25 -21.20
C GLU A 193 2.80 18.51 -22.06
N LYS A 194 1.93 18.49 -23.09
CA LYS A 194 1.62 19.65 -23.92
C LYS A 194 1.05 20.81 -23.10
N ASN A 195 0.30 20.51 -22.03
CA ASN A 195 -0.24 21.50 -21.10
C ASN A 195 0.79 22.00 -20.07
N GLY A 196 2.03 21.48 -20.09
CA GLY A 196 3.09 21.87 -19.16
C GLY A 196 2.91 21.35 -17.73
N TRP A 197 2.16 20.27 -17.56
CA TRP A 197 1.91 19.70 -16.23
C TRP A 197 2.98 18.68 -15.83
N ILE A 198 3.54 17.98 -16.82
CA ILE A 198 4.56 16.94 -16.63
C ILE A 198 5.61 17.03 -17.72
N VAL A 199 6.78 16.40 -17.50
CA VAL A 199 7.75 16.04 -18.53
C VAL A 199 7.84 14.51 -18.59
N ILE A 200 7.71 13.94 -19.79
CA ILE A 200 7.82 12.50 -20.03
C ILE A 200 9.28 12.16 -20.33
N ASN A 201 9.84 11.24 -19.56
CA ASN A 201 11.17 10.68 -19.76
C ASN A 201 11.09 9.20 -20.11
N ARG A 202 12.24 8.57 -20.44
CA ARG A 202 12.29 7.13 -20.68
C ARG A 202 11.97 6.36 -19.38
N ASN A 203 10.82 5.68 -19.33
CA ASN A 203 10.34 4.90 -18.18
C ASN A 203 10.12 5.73 -16.89
N SER A 204 9.84 7.03 -17.02
CA SER A 204 9.56 7.90 -15.88
C SER A 204 8.84 9.17 -16.34
N PHE A 205 8.29 9.91 -15.39
CA PHE A 205 7.80 11.27 -15.62
C PHE A 205 8.22 12.19 -14.49
N GLU A 206 8.25 13.48 -14.78
CA GLU A 206 8.48 14.54 -13.81
C GLU A 206 7.26 15.43 -13.73
N TRP A 207 6.75 15.68 -12.52
CA TRP A 207 5.63 16.58 -12.26
C TRP A 207 6.11 18.01 -12.11
N ILE A 208 5.64 18.94 -12.99
CA ILE A 208 6.08 20.33 -13.00
C ILE A 208 5.05 21.27 -12.39
N ARG A 209 3.77 20.98 -12.58
CA ARG A 209 2.66 21.83 -12.08
C ARG A 209 2.67 21.88 -10.55
N ASP A 210 2.46 23.09 -9.99
CA ASP A 210 2.30 23.34 -8.54
C ASP A 210 0.91 22.93 -8.03
#